data_ee37c32790f0e93921bd30b916aed8f6
#
_entry.id   ee37c32790f0e93921bd30b916aed8f6
#
_cell.length_a   1.000
_cell.length_b   1.000
_cell.length_c   1.000
_cell.angle_alpha   90.00
_cell.angle_beta   90.00
_cell.angle_gamma   90.00
#
_symmetry.space_group_name_H-M   'P 1'
#
loop_
_entity.id
_entity.type
_entity.pdbx_description
1 polymer ?
#
loop_
_entity_poly.entity_id
_entity_poly.type
_entity_poly.pdbx_seq_one_letter_code
_entity_poly.pdbx_strand_id
1 'polypeptide(L)'
;MGPDDRAQRPRIALCHTRGASTSGQRAGDSPRKVTDLVYISSTAGRVARPGGGVYSLTKFGIAAFADSLRQELIAKRVRVSVVEPGTVHTELVTHLREDIRQAAEGQVDSIEALEPEDIADAVAYIVTRPQRVAVNELLVRAAEQTW
;
A
#
# COMPACT_ATOMS: atom_id res chain seq x y z
N MET A 1 -31.92 -5.97 -2.10
CA MET A 1 -30.54 -6.40 -2.36
C MET A 1 -30.46 -6.77 -3.83
N GLY A 2 -30.03 -5.83 -4.67
CA GLY A 2 -30.05 -5.99 -6.13
C GLY A 2 -28.84 -6.78 -6.61
N PRO A 3 -28.87 -7.32 -7.85
CA PRO A 3 -27.84 -8.21 -8.38
C PRO A 3 -26.48 -7.54 -8.69
N ASP A 4 -26.32 -6.27 -8.39
CA ASP A 4 -25.15 -5.47 -8.79
C ASP A 4 -24.04 -5.37 -7.72
N ASP A 5 -24.29 -5.87 -6.52
CA ASP A 5 -23.34 -5.81 -5.41
C ASP A 5 -22.18 -6.81 -5.53
N ARG A 6 -22.26 -7.76 -6.47
CA ARG A 6 -21.19 -8.74 -6.72
C ARG A 6 -20.12 -8.26 -7.70
N ALA A 7 -20.42 -7.25 -8.51
CA ALA A 7 -19.52 -6.75 -9.54
C ALA A 7 -18.47 -5.74 -9.00
N GLN A 8 -18.69 -5.17 -7.83
CA GLN A 8 -17.82 -4.16 -7.22
C GLN A 8 -16.92 -4.70 -6.09
N ARG A 9 -16.84 -6.01 -5.93
CA ARG A 9 -15.80 -6.54 -5.04
C ARG A 9 -14.43 -6.23 -5.66
N PRO A 10 -13.61 -5.39 -5.03
CA PRO A 10 -12.37 -4.95 -5.65
C PRO A 10 -11.50 -6.16 -5.98
N ARG A 11 -10.92 -6.15 -7.17
CA ARG A 11 -9.94 -7.17 -7.61
C ARG A 11 -8.85 -7.42 -6.58
N ILE A 12 -8.57 -6.43 -5.73
CA ILE A 12 -7.67 -6.48 -4.58
C ILE A 12 -8.07 -7.62 -3.61
N ALA A 13 -9.34 -7.79 -3.29
CA ALA A 13 -9.78 -8.85 -2.38
C ALA A 13 -9.55 -10.26 -2.94
N LEU A 14 -9.73 -10.44 -4.26
CA LEU A 14 -9.54 -11.74 -4.91
C LEU A 14 -8.05 -12.12 -5.02
N CYS A 15 -7.20 -11.18 -5.44
CA CYS A 15 -5.75 -11.36 -5.43
C CYS A 15 -5.22 -11.66 -4.03
N HIS A 16 -5.82 -11.04 -3.05
CA HIS A 16 -5.47 -11.14 -1.66
C HIS A 16 -5.74 -12.52 -1.08
N THR A 17 -6.95 -13.04 -1.23
CA THR A 17 -7.31 -14.37 -0.71
C THR A 17 -6.41 -15.47 -1.28
N ARG A 18 -6.08 -15.39 -2.57
CA ARG A 18 -5.14 -16.32 -3.22
C ARG A 18 -3.71 -16.15 -2.71
N GLY A 19 -3.23 -14.91 -2.60
CA GLY A 19 -1.91 -14.59 -2.10
C GLY A 19 -1.72 -15.03 -0.64
N ALA A 20 -2.69 -14.80 0.20
CA ALA A 20 -2.66 -15.16 1.61
C ALA A 20 -2.59 -16.69 1.81
N SER A 21 -3.35 -17.47 1.03
CA SER A 21 -3.30 -18.94 1.11
C SER A 21 -1.93 -19.47 0.71
N THR A 22 -1.38 -18.98 -0.39
CA THR A 22 -0.05 -19.36 -0.87
C THR A 22 1.06 -18.92 0.09
N SER A 23 0.96 -17.71 0.63
CA SER A 23 1.91 -17.18 1.59
C SER A 23 1.91 -17.96 2.90
N GLY A 24 0.74 -18.37 3.40
CA GLY A 24 0.61 -19.16 4.62
C GLY A 24 1.25 -20.56 4.52
N GLN A 25 1.19 -21.20 3.36
CA GLN A 25 1.85 -22.48 3.12
C GLN A 25 3.37 -22.32 3.05
N ARG A 26 3.86 -21.28 2.44
CA ARG A 26 5.30 -20.99 2.29
C ARG A 26 5.97 -20.53 3.59
N ALA A 27 5.23 -19.98 4.54
CA ALA A 27 5.80 -19.52 5.80
C ALA A 27 6.45 -20.67 6.60
N GLY A 28 5.86 -21.88 6.54
CA GLY A 28 6.40 -23.06 7.19
C GLY A 28 7.73 -23.55 6.60
N ASP A 29 7.89 -23.40 5.28
CA ASP A 29 9.04 -23.90 4.52
C ASP A 29 10.16 -22.84 4.41
N SER A 30 9.87 -21.59 4.72
CA SER A 30 10.83 -20.50 4.65
C SER A 30 11.89 -20.63 5.76
N PRO A 31 13.20 -20.44 5.44
CA PRO A 31 14.24 -20.35 6.46
C PRO A 31 13.96 -19.26 7.50
N ARG A 32 13.23 -18.22 7.12
CA ARG A 32 12.82 -17.11 7.98
C ARG A 32 11.59 -17.43 8.85
N LYS A 33 10.89 -18.55 8.56
CA LYS A 33 9.66 -19.00 9.23
C LYS A 33 8.55 -17.94 9.29
N VAL A 34 8.56 -17.02 8.35
CA VAL A 34 7.59 -15.93 8.20
C VAL A 34 7.47 -15.56 6.72
N THR A 35 6.29 -15.14 6.32
CA THR A 35 6.02 -14.56 5.00
C THR A 35 5.55 -13.12 5.15
N ASP A 36 5.94 -12.28 4.23
CA ASP A 36 5.55 -10.86 4.18
C ASP A 36 4.57 -10.61 3.05
N LEU A 37 3.55 -9.83 3.35
CA LEU A 37 2.60 -9.27 2.41
C LEU A 37 2.61 -7.76 2.57
N VAL A 38 3.09 -7.06 1.54
CA VAL A 38 3.25 -5.60 1.59
C VAL A 38 2.29 -4.95 0.59
N TYR A 39 1.46 -4.05 1.08
CA TYR A 39 0.60 -3.19 0.27
C TYR A 39 1.26 -1.83 0.08
N ILE A 40 1.18 -1.31 -1.13
CA ILE A 40 1.55 0.07 -1.43
C ILE A 40 0.29 0.91 -1.46
N SER A 41 0.12 1.72 -0.43
CA SER A 41 -0.98 2.69 -0.31
C SER A 41 -0.52 4.09 -0.77
N SER A 42 -0.79 5.11 0.00
CA SER A 42 -0.42 6.50 -0.25
C SER A 42 -0.67 7.34 1.00
N THR A 43 -0.06 8.52 1.10
CA THR A 43 -0.48 9.58 2.03
C THR A 43 -1.97 9.94 1.88
N ALA A 44 -2.56 9.75 0.69
CA ALA A 44 -3.99 9.90 0.44
C ALA A 44 -4.87 8.89 1.19
N GLY A 45 -4.28 7.84 1.76
CA GLY A 45 -4.92 6.92 2.69
C GLY A 45 -4.98 7.43 4.14
N ARG A 46 -4.36 8.58 4.43
CA ARG A 46 -4.40 9.24 5.74
C ARG A 46 -5.10 10.59 5.71
N VAL A 47 -4.93 11.33 4.63
CA VAL A 47 -5.51 12.67 4.47
C VAL A 47 -6.19 12.76 3.11
N ALA A 48 -7.52 12.94 3.14
CA ALA A 48 -8.30 13.18 1.92
C ALA A 48 -8.17 14.65 1.49
N ARG A 49 -8.06 14.87 0.19
CA ARG A 49 -7.99 16.20 -0.40
C ARG A 49 -9.14 16.44 -1.39
N PRO A 50 -9.54 17.69 -1.60
CA PRO A 50 -10.53 18.03 -2.62
C PRO A 50 -10.13 17.47 -3.99
N GLY A 51 -11.09 16.92 -4.74
CA GLY A 51 -10.87 16.27 -6.03
C GLY A 51 -10.37 14.82 -5.97
N GLY A 52 -9.77 14.40 -4.85
CA GLY A 52 -9.18 13.07 -4.66
C GLY A 52 -10.08 12.05 -3.95
N GLY A 53 -11.39 12.30 -3.83
CA GLY A 53 -12.27 11.50 -2.97
C GLY A 53 -12.27 10.00 -3.25
N VAL A 54 -12.42 9.59 -4.52
CA VAL A 54 -12.42 8.18 -4.91
C VAL A 54 -11.04 7.54 -4.68
N TYR A 55 -9.97 8.25 -5.02
CA TYR A 55 -8.61 7.77 -4.78
C TYR A 55 -8.36 7.58 -3.28
N SER A 56 -8.70 8.58 -2.48
CA SER A 56 -8.57 8.51 -1.02
C SER A 56 -9.40 7.35 -0.44
N LEU A 57 -10.65 7.17 -0.89
CA LEU A 57 -11.48 6.03 -0.48
C LEU A 57 -10.77 4.69 -0.70
N THR A 58 -10.16 4.50 -1.87
CA THR A 58 -9.43 3.25 -2.16
C THR A 58 -8.21 3.08 -1.25
N LYS A 59 -7.48 4.16 -0.98
CA LYS A 59 -6.25 4.12 -0.17
C LYS A 59 -6.54 3.99 1.33
N PHE A 60 -7.58 4.62 1.86
CA PHE A 60 -8.09 4.35 3.21
C PHE A 60 -8.60 2.92 3.34
N GLY A 61 -9.31 2.42 2.33
CA GLY A 61 -9.80 1.04 2.30
C GLY A 61 -8.68 -0.01 2.37
N ILE A 62 -7.53 0.25 1.77
CA ILE A 62 -6.35 -0.63 1.85
C ILE A 62 -5.86 -0.73 3.29
N ALA A 63 -5.80 0.36 4.05
CA ALA A 63 -5.35 0.36 5.44
C ALA A 63 -6.29 -0.48 6.32
N ALA A 64 -7.60 -0.24 6.23
CA ALA A 64 -8.60 -1.00 6.98
C ALA A 64 -8.59 -2.49 6.61
N PHE A 65 -8.45 -2.80 5.32
CA PHE A 65 -8.38 -4.16 4.84
C PHE A 65 -7.11 -4.89 5.33
N ALA A 66 -5.95 -4.23 5.26
CA ALA A 66 -4.69 -4.77 5.76
C ALA A 66 -4.75 -5.04 7.26
N ASP A 67 -5.43 -4.19 8.01
CA ASP A 67 -5.59 -4.36 9.47
C ASP A 67 -6.46 -5.57 9.82
N SER A 68 -7.59 -5.76 9.15
CA SER A 68 -8.40 -6.98 9.29
C SER A 68 -7.60 -8.23 8.96
N LEU A 69 -6.92 -8.20 7.83
CA LEU A 69 -6.15 -9.34 7.35
C LEU A 69 -4.97 -9.70 8.25
N ARG A 70 -4.33 -8.71 8.84
CA ARG A 70 -3.25 -8.91 9.80
C ARG A 70 -3.71 -9.81 10.95
N GLN A 71 -4.93 -9.58 11.46
CA GLN A 71 -5.53 -10.38 12.51
C GLN A 71 -5.84 -11.81 12.05
N GLU A 72 -6.35 -11.97 10.83
CA GLU A 72 -6.71 -13.29 10.26
C GLU A 72 -5.48 -14.18 10.00
N LEU A 73 -4.33 -13.57 9.73
CA LEU A 73 -3.14 -14.28 9.28
C LEU A 73 -2.06 -14.48 10.35
N ILE A 74 -2.27 -14.01 11.58
CA ILE A 74 -1.33 -14.18 12.70
C ILE A 74 -0.93 -15.65 12.87
N ALA A 75 -1.90 -16.56 12.94
CA ALA A 75 -1.65 -17.99 13.14
C ALA A 75 -0.89 -18.63 11.98
N LYS A 76 -0.95 -18.03 10.77
CA LYS A 76 -0.23 -18.48 9.58
C LYS A 76 1.17 -17.89 9.47
N ARG A 77 1.60 -17.09 10.44
CA ARG A 77 2.90 -16.40 10.44
C ARG A 77 3.11 -15.51 9.21
N VAL A 78 2.05 -14.88 8.75
CA VAL A 78 2.10 -13.87 7.67
C VAL A 78 2.06 -12.50 8.31
N ARG A 79 3.08 -11.70 8.03
CA ARG A 79 3.11 -10.28 8.42
C ARG A 79 2.49 -9.46 7.30
N VAL A 80 1.56 -8.59 7.63
CA VAL A 80 0.89 -7.71 6.68
C VAL A 80 1.32 -6.27 6.97
N SER A 81 1.87 -5.63 5.97
CA SER A 81 2.42 -4.26 6.04
C SER A 81 1.78 -3.36 5.00
N VAL A 82 1.69 -2.08 5.32
CA VAL A 82 1.27 -1.03 4.39
C VAL A 82 2.37 0.00 4.31
N VAL A 83 2.88 0.25 3.11
CA VAL A 83 3.75 1.39 2.83
C VAL A 83 2.89 2.50 2.24
N GLU A 84 3.06 3.71 2.73
CA GLU A 84 2.26 4.87 2.36
C GLU A 84 3.15 5.97 1.80
N PRO A 85 3.47 5.91 0.50
CA PRO A 85 4.31 6.91 -0.13
C PRO A 85 3.64 8.27 -0.21
N GLY A 86 4.43 9.30 -0.09
CA GLY A 86 4.11 10.65 -0.51
C GLY A 86 4.27 10.84 -2.01
N THR A 87 4.78 12.01 -2.38
CA THR A 87 5.08 12.36 -3.77
C THR A 87 6.34 11.62 -4.23
N VAL A 88 6.20 10.79 -5.25
CA VAL A 88 7.26 9.96 -5.84
C VAL A 88 7.33 10.22 -7.34
N HIS A 89 8.52 10.31 -7.90
CA HIS A 89 8.75 10.34 -9.35
C HIS A 89 8.35 9.00 -9.97
N THR A 90 7.15 8.91 -10.55
CA THR A 90 6.64 7.70 -11.19
C THR A 90 5.83 8.00 -12.43
N GLU A 91 5.76 7.03 -13.35
CA GLU A 91 4.88 7.11 -14.52
C GLU A 91 3.37 7.10 -14.17
N LEU A 92 3.01 6.87 -12.90
CA LEU A 92 1.61 6.87 -12.47
C LEU A 92 0.88 8.18 -12.83
N VAL A 93 1.60 9.29 -12.77
CA VAL A 93 1.06 10.62 -13.08
C VAL A 93 0.57 10.70 -14.54
N THR A 94 1.20 9.98 -15.47
CA THR A 94 0.84 9.99 -16.89
C THR A 94 -0.53 9.34 -17.18
N HIS A 95 -1.03 8.51 -16.25
CA HIS A 95 -2.34 7.84 -16.36
C HIS A 95 -3.48 8.60 -15.69
N LEU A 96 -3.20 9.76 -15.10
CA LEU A 96 -4.22 10.60 -14.48
C LEU A 96 -4.94 11.45 -15.52
N ARG A 97 -6.16 11.89 -15.18
CA ARG A 97 -6.86 12.90 -15.97
C ARG A 97 -6.03 14.18 -16.05
N GLU A 98 -6.13 14.90 -17.16
CA GLU A 98 -5.29 16.05 -17.46
C GLU A 98 -5.27 17.12 -16.34
N ASP A 99 -6.46 17.45 -15.79
CA ASP A 99 -6.62 18.41 -14.71
C ASP A 99 -5.91 17.97 -13.40
N ILE A 100 -5.94 16.68 -13.11
CA ILE A 100 -5.28 16.09 -11.93
C ILE A 100 -3.79 15.90 -12.19
N ARG A 101 -3.43 15.55 -13.43
CA ARG A 101 -2.04 15.37 -13.85
C ARG A 101 -1.23 16.64 -13.69
N GLN A 102 -1.71 17.77 -14.20
CA GLN A 102 -1.02 19.06 -14.08
C GLN A 102 -0.79 19.46 -12.62
N ALA A 103 -1.78 19.24 -11.76
CA ALA A 103 -1.62 19.52 -10.33
C ALA A 103 -0.59 18.58 -9.66
N ALA A 104 -0.55 17.30 -10.06
CA ALA A 104 0.41 16.33 -9.54
C ALA A 104 1.83 16.60 -10.04
N GLU A 105 2.01 16.91 -11.32
CA GLU A 105 3.29 17.30 -11.92
C GLU A 105 3.84 18.56 -11.25
N GLY A 106 3.01 19.59 -11.06
CA GLY A 106 3.42 20.80 -10.35
C GLY A 106 3.81 20.55 -8.90
N GLN A 107 3.26 19.55 -8.24
CA GLN A 107 3.68 19.14 -6.90
C GLN A 107 5.01 18.41 -6.92
N VAL A 108 5.23 17.53 -7.90
CA VAL A 108 6.52 16.82 -8.08
C VAL A 108 7.64 17.83 -8.36
N ASP A 109 7.41 18.79 -9.25
CA ASP A 109 8.42 19.78 -9.65
C ASP A 109 8.71 20.84 -8.57
N SER A 110 7.83 20.99 -7.58
CA SER A 110 7.95 22.00 -6.53
C SER A 110 8.79 21.59 -5.32
N ILE A 111 9.12 20.31 -5.20
CA ILE A 111 9.87 19.73 -4.09
C ILE A 111 10.89 18.71 -4.59
N GLU A 112 11.88 18.37 -3.79
CA GLU A 112 12.70 17.18 -4.02
C GLU A 112 11.86 15.93 -3.71
N ALA A 113 11.17 15.43 -4.76
CA ALA A 113 10.28 14.28 -4.65
C ALA A 113 11.08 12.99 -4.37
N LEU A 114 10.40 11.98 -3.82
CA LEU A 114 11.00 10.66 -3.64
C LEU A 114 11.24 9.99 -4.99
N GLU A 115 12.26 9.15 -5.04
CA GLU A 115 12.49 8.24 -6.15
C GLU A 115 11.87 6.85 -5.86
N PRO A 116 11.56 6.05 -6.88
CA PRO A 116 11.03 4.70 -6.69
C PRO A 116 11.92 3.83 -5.79
N GLU A 117 13.23 4.04 -5.82
CA GLU A 117 14.23 3.35 -5.02
C GLU A 117 14.04 3.59 -3.52
N ASP A 118 13.62 4.78 -3.10
CA ASP A 118 13.32 5.09 -1.70
C ASP A 118 12.19 4.21 -1.16
N ILE A 119 11.20 3.95 -2.02
CA ILE A 119 10.09 3.07 -1.66
C ILE A 119 10.53 1.60 -1.69
N ALA A 120 11.39 1.21 -2.61
CA ALA A 120 11.97 -0.13 -2.64
C ALA A 120 12.80 -0.41 -1.38
N ASP A 121 13.58 0.55 -0.91
CA ASP A 121 14.36 0.46 0.33
C ASP A 121 13.44 0.36 1.57
N ALA A 122 12.34 1.10 1.59
CA ALA A 122 11.32 1.00 2.63
C ALA A 122 10.71 -0.42 2.68
N VAL A 123 10.40 -1.01 1.53
CA VAL A 123 9.92 -2.40 1.43
C VAL A 123 11.02 -3.37 1.89
N ALA A 124 12.26 -3.18 1.44
CA ALA A 124 13.39 -4.01 1.85
C ALA A 124 13.60 -3.97 3.37
N TYR A 125 13.50 -2.77 3.97
CA TYR A 125 13.54 -2.62 5.43
C TYR A 125 12.47 -3.49 6.11
N ILE A 126 11.22 -3.44 5.66
CA ILE A 126 10.11 -4.22 6.23
C ILE A 126 10.40 -5.72 6.16
N VAL A 127 10.69 -6.22 4.96
CA VAL A 127 10.77 -7.66 4.71
C VAL A 127 12.04 -8.30 5.29
N THR A 128 13.07 -7.51 5.60
CA THR A 128 14.31 -8.00 6.21
C THR A 128 14.28 -8.05 7.73
N ARG A 129 13.22 -7.58 8.38
CA ARG A 129 13.14 -7.62 9.85
C ARG A 129 13.09 -9.04 10.39
N PRO A 130 13.67 -9.29 11.59
CA PRO A 130 13.58 -10.59 12.26
C PRO A 130 12.13 -11.04 12.41
N GLN A 131 11.91 -12.35 12.50
CA GLN A 131 10.56 -12.95 12.58
C GLN A 131 9.66 -12.31 13.66
N ARG A 132 10.22 -11.91 14.79
CA ARG A 132 9.50 -11.29 15.91
C ARG A 132 9.06 -9.84 15.69
N VAL A 133 9.52 -9.21 14.60
CA VAL A 133 9.25 -7.80 14.30
C VAL A 133 8.31 -7.72 13.12
N ALA A 134 7.17 -7.07 13.31
CA ALA A 134 6.26 -6.69 12.25
C ALA A 134 6.20 -5.16 12.16
N VAL A 135 6.54 -4.63 10.99
CA VAL A 135 6.32 -3.21 10.66
C VAL A 135 4.95 -3.15 9.99
N ASN A 136 3.94 -2.65 10.69
CA ASN A 136 2.57 -2.70 10.19
C ASN A 136 2.27 -1.58 9.21
N GLU A 137 2.81 -0.39 9.47
CA GLU A 137 2.62 0.79 8.63
C GLU A 137 3.93 1.55 8.52
N LEU A 138 4.23 2.04 7.33
CA LEU A 138 5.40 2.87 7.09
C LEU A 138 5.04 4.03 6.16
N LEU A 139 4.98 5.23 6.71
CA LEU A 139 4.77 6.47 5.99
C LEU A 139 6.11 7.02 5.53
N VAL A 140 6.27 7.19 4.22
CA VAL A 140 7.48 7.73 3.60
C VAL A 140 7.12 8.94 2.76
N ARG A 141 7.64 10.10 3.10
CA ARG A 141 7.37 11.36 2.37
C ARG A 141 8.66 12.05 2.00
N ALA A 142 8.64 12.80 0.91
CA ALA A 142 9.68 13.79 0.65
C ALA A 142 9.80 14.74 1.86
N ALA A 143 11.02 15.13 2.21
CA ALA A 143 11.28 15.94 3.40
C ALA A 143 10.54 17.29 3.36
N GLU A 144 10.38 17.84 2.17
CA GLU A 144 9.70 19.12 1.92
C GLU A 144 8.18 19.01 1.79
N GLN A 145 7.65 17.79 1.71
CA GLN A 145 6.21 17.58 1.54
C GLN A 145 5.45 17.84 2.85
N THR A 146 4.50 18.76 2.81
CA THR A 146 3.64 19.05 3.96
C THR A 146 2.60 17.96 4.21
N TRP A 147 1.64 17.78 3.34
CA TRP A 147 0.64 16.69 3.34
C TRP A 147 0.02 16.55 1.96
#